data_9f3c2f7f391f2522413ccbdc82d5e4b5
#
_entry.id   9f3c2f7f391f2522413ccbdc82d5e4b5
#
_cell.length_a   1.000
_cell.length_b   1.000
_cell.length_c   1.000
_cell.angle_alpha   90.00
_cell.angle_beta   90.00
_cell.angle_gamma   90.00
#
_symmetry.space_group_name_H-M   'P 1'
#
loop_
_entity.id
_entity.type
_entity.pdbx_description
1 polymer ?
#
loop_
_entity_poly.entity_id
_entity_poly.type
_entity_poly.pdbx_seq_one_letter_code
_entity_poly.pdbx_strand_id
1 'polypeptide(L)'
;MPRCISRELKTLSVWVLTLTISGCIGTGGIAPQGEALSPNQLATDEAIREAARDAHWPSRQWWKAYGDPQLDRWIEQAVQDSPSLAMAAARVRQARAMAGVAEAAESVQINGEATLKRHNWPTDQFYGPGELANTTTWDNNAGLGLSYALDLWGRERNASEQAVDLARVSVAEARQAQLELQNNIVRAYIQFSLHYAQRDIVAATLRQQEQILELAQKRLDGGIGTHFEVSQAQAPLPETHRQLDALDEAIALSRNQLAALAGKGPGDGAGLQRPTLALGTPLKLPSALPAELLGQRPDVVAGRWQVAAQARGIDVARAGFYPNVDLVGSLGYMATGGGALEFLTGKKLTYNVGPAISLPIFDGGRLRSQLGEAAAGYDIAVAHYNQTLVTALKSISDQLIRRESMDKQQVFAAESVAAAQRTYDIAMVAFQRGLTDYLNVLNAQSLLFKQQQVQQQVEAARLSAHADLVTALGGGLEAGNDTADLSHAPWRGSLLPLDCAAVPSGGCCAPKREQAPSPRC
;
A
#
# COMPACT_ATOMS: atom_id res chain seq x y z
N MET A 1 -7.74 -78.07 15.62
CA MET A 1 -6.85 -77.30 14.73
C MET A 1 -7.39 -75.88 14.42
N PRO A 2 -7.70 -75.02 15.38
CA PRO A 2 -8.08 -73.64 15.07
C PRO A 2 -7.13 -72.54 15.61
N ARG A 3 -5.95 -72.87 16.15
CA ARG A 3 -5.03 -71.86 16.71
C ARG A 3 -3.94 -71.30 15.77
N CYS A 4 -3.68 -71.94 14.63
CA CYS A 4 -2.66 -71.50 13.68
C CYS A 4 -3.14 -70.38 12.70
N ILE A 5 -4.41 -70.36 12.34
CA ILE A 5 -4.97 -69.40 11.35
C ILE A 5 -5.03 -67.98 11.94
N SER A 6 -5.23 -67.81 13.26
CA SER A 6 -5.31 -66.45 13.88
C SER A 6 -3.97 -65.74 14.03
N ARG A 7 -2.85 -66.45 13.97
CA ARG A 7 -1.51 -65.88 14.06
C ARG A 7 -1.00 -65.39 12.69
N GLU A 8 -1.32 -66.10 11.64
CA GLU A 8 -1.01 -65.75 10.26
C GLU A 8 -1.83 -64.50 9.80
N LEU A 9 -3.11 -64.40 10.22
CA LEU A 9 -3.93 -63.25 9.93
C LEU A 9 -3.44 -61.96 10.64
N LYS A 10 -2.93 -62.06 11.86
CA LYS A 10 -2.37 -60.90 12.58
C LYS A 10 -1.03 -60.48 12.00
N THR A 11 -0.18 -61.40 11.56
CA THR A 11 1.07 -61.05 10.87
C THR A 11 0.81 -60.46 9.49
N LEU A 12 -0.17 -60.97 8.73
CA LEU A 12 -0.57 -60.37 7.46
C LEU A 12 -1.12 -58.97 7.61
N SER A 13 -1.95 -58.71 8.64
CA SER A 13 -2.46 -57.37 8.95
C SER A 13 -1.36 -56.38 9.31
N VAL A 14 -0.32 -56.81 10.06
CA VAL A 14 0.84 -55.95 10.39
C VAL A 14 1.68 -55.68 9.14
N TRP A 15 1.88 -56.66 8.25
CA TRP A 15 2.61 -56.47 7.01
C TRP A 15 1.85 -55.58 6.02
N VAL A 16 0.53 -55.69 5.92
CA VAL A 16 -0.31 -54.78 5.08
C VAL A 16 -0.28 -53.36 5.65
N LEU A 17 -0.31 -53.19 6.96
CA LEU A 17 -0.22 -51.87 7.63
C LEU A 17 1.16 -51.24 7.42
N THR A 18 2.25 -52.03 7.45
CA THR A 18 3.61 -51.51 7.16
C THR A 18 3.87 -51.23 5.68
N LEU A 19 3.28 -51.95 4.76
CA LEU A 19 3.37 -51.67 3.32
C LEU A 19 2.57 -50.39 2.93
N THR A 20 1.48 -50.09 3.61
CA THR A 20 0.70 -48.88 3.32
C THR A 20 1.38 -47.57 3.79
N ILE A 21 2.27 -47.65 4.79
CA ILE A 21 3.04 -46.50 5.26
C ILE A 21 4.19 -46.11 4.33
N SER A 22 4.73 -47.06 3.55
CA SER A 22 5.79 -46.78 2.57
C SER A 22 5.28 -46.24 1.21
N GLY A 23 3.98 -46.18 1.02
CA GLY A 23 3.32 -45.63 -0.18
C GLY A 23 3.00 -44.16 -0.15
N CYS A 24 3.54 -43.37 0.80
CA CYS A 24 3.34 -41.93 0.80
C CYS A 24 3.84 -41.32 -0.50
N ILE A 25 2.98 -40.56 -1.18
CA ILE A 25 3.34 -39.82 -2.41
C ILE A 25 4.52 -38.92 -2.06
N GLY A 26 5.71 -39.27 -2.58
CA GLY A 26 6.93 -38.46 -2.32
C GLY A 26 6.84 -37.09 -2.97
N THR A 27 7.41 -36.09 -2.34
CA THR A 27 7.48 -34.69 -2.82
C THR A 27 8.22 -34.53 -4.15
N GLY A 28 8.89 -35.60 -4.65
CA GLY A 28 9.60 -35.61 -5.92
C GLY A 28 10.82 -34.70 -6.00
N GLY A 29 11.39 -34.29 -4.83
CA GLY A 29 12.54 -33.38 -4.80
C GLY A 29 12.19 -31.92 -5.13
N ILE A 30 10.91 -31.56 -5.19
CA ILE A 30 10.46 -30.19 -5.44
C ILE A 30 10.88 -29.31 -4.26
N ALA A 31 11.72 -28.31 -4.54
CA ALA A 31 12.19 -27.32 -3.58
C ALA A 31 12.30 -25.95 -4.25
N PRO A 32 12.17 -24.85 -3.49
CA PRO A 32 12.42 -23.51 -4.01
C PRO A 32 13.88 -23.35 -4.44
N GLN A 33 14.12 -22.49 -5.43
CA GLN A 33 15.44 -22.19 -5.99
C GLN A 33 15.89 -20.75 -5.69
N GLY A 34 14.96 -19.88 -5.30
CA GLY A 34 15.21 -18.47 -5.05
C GLY A 34 16.02 -18.24 -3.77
N GLU A 35 17.08 -17.43 -3.87
CA GLU A 35 17.90 -16.98 -2.74
C GLU A 35 17.70 -15.49 -2.50
N ALA A 36 17.36 -15.12 -1.27
CA ALA A 36 17.24 -13.72 -0.87
C ALA A 36 18.62 -13.06 -0.79
N LEU A 37 18.79 -11.94 -1.49
CA LEU A 37 20.01 -11.15 -1.41
C LEU A 37 20.19 -10.60 0.01
N SER A 38 21.43 -10.72 0.52
CA SER A 38 21.81 -10.01 1.74
C SER A 38 22.14 -8.55 1.38
N PRO A 39 21.58 -7.57 2.09
CA PRO A 39 21.91 -6.16 1.89
C PRO A 39 23.40 -5.85 1.94
N ASN A 40 24.12 -6.54 2.80
CA ASN A 40 25.55 -6.35 3.01
C ASN A 40 26.41 -6.87 1.83
N GLN A 41 25.83 -7.64 0.90
CA GLN A 41 26.50 -8.13 -0.31
C GLN A 41 26.40 -7.15 -1.46
N LEU A 42 25.51 -6.15 -1.37
CA LEU A 42 25.35 -5.14 -2.40
C LEU A 42 26.43 -4.05 -2.26
N ALA A 43 27.17 -3.81 -3.32
CA ALA A 43 28.17 -2.75 -3.35
C ALA A 43 27.47 -1.37 -3.28
N THR A 44 27.88 -0.54 -2.34
CA THR A 44 27.43 0.86 -2.23
C THR A 44 28.40 1.78 -2.95
N ASP A 45 27.89 2.83 -3.59
CA ASP A 45 28.68 3.86 -4.25
C ASP A 45 29.31 4.85 -3.25
N GLU A 46 30.12 5.78 -3.77
CA GLU A 46 30.82 6.79 -2.96
C GLU A 46 29.83 7.77 -2.32
N ALA A 47 28.77 8.17 -3.05
CA ALA A 47 27.75 9.08 -2.56
C ALA A 47 27.06 8.54 -1.30
N ILE A 48 26.73 7.25 -1.27
CA ILE A 48 26.17 6.58 -0.10
C ILE A 48 27.20 6.55 1.05
N ARG A 49 28.47 6.24 0.77
CA ARG A 49 29.50 6.15 1.81
C ARG A 49 29.86 7.49 2.42
N GLU A 50 29.88 8.58 1.65
CA GLU A 50 30.13 9.93 2.16
C GLU A 50 28.95 10.44 2.98
N ALA A 51 27.75 10.23 2.49
CA ALA A 51 26.53 10.61 3.17
C ALA A 51 26.34 9.93 4.54
N ALA A 52 26.92 8.75 4.74
CA ALA A 52 26.83 7.95 5.96
C ALA A 52 27.57 8.55 7.19
N ARG A 53 28.38 9.59 7.03
CA ARG A 53 29.24 10.10 8.12
C ARG A 53 28.50 10.98 9.14
N ASP A 54 27.34 11.58 8.81
CA ASP A 54 26.67 12.61 9.62
C ASP A 54 25.14 12.42 9.71
N ALA A 55 24.66 11.25 10.04
CA ALA A 55 23.34 10.82 9.72
C ALA A 55 22.29 10.88 10.84
N HIS A 56 21.09 11.34 10.48
CA HIS A 56 19.86 11.19 11.27
C HIS A 56 18.72 10.77 10.35
N TRP A 57 17.89 9.83 10.80
CA TRP A 57 16.69 9.46 10.06
C TRP A 57 15.74 10.65 9.91
N PRO A 58 15.02 10.76 8.80
CA PRO A 58 13.95 11.72 8.65
C PRO A 58 12.92 11.57 9.78
N SER A 59 12.37 12.67 10.27
CA SER A 59 11.27 12.61 11.22
C SER A 59 9.98 12.12 10.53
N ARG A 60 9.02 11.58 11.30
CA ARG A 60 7.69 11.21 10.76
C ARG A 60 6.96 12.38 10.09
N GLN A 61 7.23 13.60 10.54
CA GLN A 61 6.68 14.85 10.00
C GLN A 61 7.72 15.63 9.20
N TRP A 62 8.43 14.92 8.31
CA TRP A 62 9.55 15.42 7.54
C TRP A 62 9.22 16.68 6.71
N TRP A 63 7.99 16.84 6.29
CA TRP A 63 7.53 18.00 5.52
C TRP A 63 7.60 19.31 6.31
N LYS A 64 7.63 19.27 7.64
CA LYS A 64 7.79 20.46 8.48
C LYS A 64 9.14 21.16 8.28
N ALA A 65 10.13 20.47 7.71
CA ALA A 65 11.41 21.06 7.31
C ALA A 65 11.27 22.18 6.27
N TYR A 66 10.15 22.22 5.52
CA TYR A 66 9.86 23.30 4.57
C TYR A 66 9.35 24.58 5.20
N GLY A 67 9.04 24.59 6.50
CA GLY A 67 8.74 25.79 7.28
C GLY A 67 7.42 26.51 6.92
N ASP A 68 6.51 25.84 6.20
CA ASP A 68 5.23 26.43 5.79
C ASP A 68 4.05 25.81 6.58
N PRO A 69 3.43 26.55 7.52
CA PRO A 69 2.30 26.05 8.31
C PRO A 69 1.05 25.71 7.49
N GLN A 70 0.91 26.25 6.27
CA GLN A 70 -0.17 25.90 5.36
C GLN A 70 0.04 24.50 4.80
N LEU A 71 1.26 24.16 4.41
CA LEU A 71 1.64 22.81 3.97
C LEU A 71 1.41 21.80 5.08
N ASP A 72 1.82 22.11 6.31
CA ASP A 72 1.66 21.23 7.47
C ASP A 72 0.18 20.84 7.66
N ARG A 73 -0.69 21.85 7.77
CA ARG A 73 -2.13 21.61 7.93
C ARG A 73 -2.74 20.87 6.75
N TRP A 74 -2.29 21.15 5.53
CA TRP A 74 -2.81 20.51 4.33
C TRP A 74 -2.48 19.03 4.26
N ILE A 75 -1.25 18.64 4.63
CA ILE A 75 -0.83 17.24 4.72
C ILE A 75 -1.55 16.52 5.85
N GLU A 76 -1.66 17.15 7.05
CA GLU A 76 -2.37 16.56 8.18
C GLU A 76 -3.85 16.26 7.84
N GLN A 77 -4.52 17.19 7.17
CA GLN A 77 -5.88 16.99 6.66
C GLN A 77 -5.95 15.89 5.60
N ALA A 78 -5.03 15.89 4.63
CA ALA A 78 -5.00 14.89 3.58
C ALA A 78 -4.79 13.46 4.12
N VAL A 79 -3.97 13.31 5.16
CA VAL A 79 -3.78 12.00 5.83
C VAL A 79 -5.06 11.51 6.50
N GLN A 80 -5.92 12.42 6.98
CA GLN A 80 -7.19 12.07 7.61
C GLN A 80 -8.32 11.80 6.59
N ASP A 81 -8.40 12.63 5.56
CA ASP A 81 -9.58 12.72 4.68
C ASP A 81 -9.38 12.03 3.32
N SER A 82 -8.16 11.62 2.96
CA SER A 82 -7.88 11.09 1.62
C SER A 82 -8.59 9.77 1.34
N PRO A 83 -9.39 9.68 0.26
CA PRO A 83 -10.01 8.41 -0.15
C PRO A 83 -9.00 7.31 -0.48
N SER A 84 -7.79 7.66 -0.97
CA SER A 84 -6.75 6.68 -1.27
C SER A 84 -6.24 5.98 -0.01
N LEU A 85 -6.07 6.72 1.10
CA LEU A 85 -5.70 6.14 2.39
C LEU A 85 -6.86 5.38 3.03
N ALA A 86 -8.10 5.84 2.85
CA ALA A 86 -9.27 5.08 3.27
C ALA A 86 -9.36 3.72 2.57
N MET A 87 -9.04 3.64 1.27
CA MET A 87 -8.93 2.38 0.53
C MET A 87 -7.79 1.50 1.06
N ALA A 88 -6.62 2.06 1.34
CA ALA A 88 -5.50 1.33 1.92
C ALA A 88 -5.86 0.76 3.31
N ALA A 89 -6.49 1.55 4.18
CA ALA A 89 -6.99 1.10 5.47
C ALA A 89 -8.08 0.00 5.35
N ALA A 90 -8.93 0.08 4.33
CA ALA A 90 -9.92 -0.96 4.05
C ALA A 90 -9.25 -2.28 3.63
N ARG A 91 -8.20 -2.24 2.79
CA ARG A 91 -7.40 -3.42 2.43
C ARG A 91 -6.75 -4.08 3.66
N VAL A 92 -6.22 -3.28 4.58
CA VAL A 92 -5.69 -3.80 5.85
C VAL A 92 -6.77 -4.51 6.66
N ARG A 93 -7.98 -3.91 6.78
CA ARG A 93 -9.11 -4.56 7.47
C ARG A 93 -9.53 -5.85 6.77
N GLN A 94 -9.57 -5.87 5.45
CA GLN A 94 -9.87 -7.07 4.65
C GLN A 94 -8.84 -8.17 4.90
N ALA A 95 -7.55 -7.85 4.84
CA ALA A 95 -6.48 -8.83 5.06
C ALA A 95 -6.50 -9.38 6.50
N ARG A 96 -6.77 -8.53 7.50
CA ARG A 96 -6.98 -8.97 8.89
C ARG A 96 -8.18 -9.90 9.04
N ALA A 97 -9.28 -9.60 8.37
CA ALA A 97 -10.46 -10.47 8.39
C ALA A 97 -10.17 -11.83 7.74
N MET A 98 -9.38 -11.86 6.64
CA MET A 98 -8.93 -13.12 6.02
C MET A 98 -8.02 -13.92 6.95
N ALA A 99 -7.13 -13.27 7.70
CA ALA A 99 -6.31 -13.91 8.72
C ALA A 99 -7.19 -14.52 9.84
N GLY A 100 -8.21 -13.81 10.29
CA GLY A 100 -9.19 -14.34 11.26
C GLY A 100 -10.00 -15.53 10.74
N VAL A 101 -10.30 -15.57 9.42
CA VAL A 101 -10.93 -16.76 8.81
C VAL A 101 -9.99 -17.96 8.82
N ALA A 102 -8.70 -17.75 8.54
CA ALA A 102 -7.70 -18.82 8.58
C ALA A 102 -7.46 -19.31 10.03
N GLU A 103 -7.39 -18.40 11.00
CA GLU A 103 -7.26 -18.72 12.42
C GLU A 103 -8.47 -19.50 12.95
N ALA A 104 -9.67 -19.16 12.47
CA ALA A 104 -10.89 -19.88 12.84
C ALA A 104 -10.87 -21.36 12.40
N ALA A 105 -10.13 -21.72 11.35
CA ALA A 105 -9.97 -23.12 10.92
C ALA A 105 -9.23 -23.98 11.94
N GLU A 106 -8.39 -23.37 12.80
CA GLU A 106 -7.72 -24.05 13.91
C GLU A 106 -8.65 -24.35 15.10
N SER A 107 -9.87 -23.81 15.10
CA SER A 107 -10.82 -23.92 16.18
C SER A 107 -11.87 -24.99 15.91
N VAL A 108 -12.60 -25.39 16.97
CA VAL A 108 -13.74 -26.29 16.86
C VAL A 108 -14.83 -25.65 16.02
N GLN A 109 -15.30 -26.38 14.99
CA GLN A 109 -16.41 -25.97 14.13
C GLN A 109 -17.67 -26.69 14.57
N ILE A 110 -18.76 -25.96 14.79
CA ILE A 110 -20.07 -26.53 15.13
C ILE A 110 -21.08 -26.04 14.07
N ASN A 111 -21.69 -26.99 13.38
CA ASN A 111 -22.65 -26.73 12.32
C ASN A 111 -24.01 -27.37 12.66
N GLY A 112 -25.07 -26.62 12.47
CA GLY A 112 -26.44 -27.16 12.55
C GLY A 112 -26.94 -27.55 11.17
N GLU A 113 -27.49 -28.74 11.04
CA GLU A 113 -28.13 -29.21 9.81
C GLU A 113 -29.53 -29.72 10.09
N ALA A 114 -30.48 -29.39 9.22
CA ALA A 114 -31.82 -29.97 9.24
C ALA A 114 -32.25 -30.29 7.80
N THR A 115 -32.62 -31.54 7.60
CA THR A 115 -33.09 -32.00 6.29
C THR A 115 -34.46 -32.68 6.43
N LEU A 116 -35.40 -32.26 5.63
CA LEU A 116 -36.74 -32.82 5.53
C LEU A 116 -36.94 -33.26 4.07
N LYS A 117 -36.90 -34.57 3.82
CA LYS A 117 -37.01 -35.14 2.48
C LYS A 117 -38.15 -36.13 2.40
N ARG A 118 -38.95 -36.02 1.34
CA ARG A 118 -39.89 -37.10 0.98
C ARG A 118 -39.20 -37.97 -0.05
N HIS A 119 -39.00 -39.25 0.29
CA HIS A 119 -38.24 -40.19 -0.50
C HIS A 119 -39.14 -41.36 -0.95
N ASN A 120 -39.06 -41.71 -2.22
CA ASN A 120 -39.70 -42.92 -2.76
C ASN A 120 -38.65 -44.02 -2.81
N TRP A 121 -38.93 -45.12 -2.12
CA TRP A 121 -38.01 -46.26 -1.99
C TRP A 121 -38.34 -47.28 -3.06
N PRO A 122 -37.45 -47.60 -4.03
CA PRO A 122 -37.70 -48.65 -5.00
C PRO A 122 -37.71 -50.04 -4.33
N THR A 123 -38.26 -51.05 -5.02
CA THR A 123 -38.50 -52.40 -4.45
C THR A 123 -37.21 -53.12 -4.07
N ASP A 124 -36.12 -52.84 -4.77
CA ASP A 124 -34.84 -53.58 -4.70
C ASP A 124 -33.66 -52.78 -4.16
N GLN A 125 -33.93 -51.62 -3.51
CA GLN A 125 -32.85 -50.75 -3.03
C GLN A 125 -31.97 -51.37 -1.95
N PHE A 126 -32.49 -52.29 -1.12
CA PHE A 126 -31.78 -52.91 0.00
C PHE A 126 -31.73 -54.44 -0.12
N TYR A 127 -31.19 -54.99 -1.20
CA TYR A 127 -31.00 -56.45 -1.40
C TYR A 127 -32.31 -57.23 -1.39
N GLY A 128 -33.41 -56.63 -1.83
CA GLY A 128 -34.70 -57.25 -1.97
C GLY A 128 -35.84 -56.52 -1.25
N PRO A 129 -37.07 -57.02 -1.28
CA PRO A 129 -38.21 -56.39 -0.69
C PRO A 129 -38.09 -56.32 0.84
N GLY A 130 -38.09 -55.12 1.40
CA GLY A 130 -38.10 -54.85 2.84
C GLY A 130 -39.34 -54.02 3.18
N GLU A 131 -39.52 -53.64 4.46
CA GLU A 131 -40.66 -52.86 4.94
C GLU A 131 -40.84 -51.51 4.23
N LEU A 132 -39.75 -50.93 3.69
CA LEU A 132 -39.79 -49.68 2.94
C LEU A 132 -40.00 -49.90 1.42
N ALA A 133 -39.89 -51.11 0.92
CA ALA A 133 -39.97 -51.42 -0.51
C ALA A 133 -41.26 -50.85 -1.14
N ASN A 134 -41.12 -50.13 -2.26
CA ASN A 134 -42.24 -49.51 -3.00
C ASN A 134 -43.09 -48.58 -2.16
N THR A 135 -42.50 -47.93 -1.16
CA THR A 135 -43.20 -46.95 -0.31
C THR A 135 -42.63 -45.54 -0.52
N THR A 136 -43.42 -44.53 -0.21
CA THR A 136 -42.99 -43.12 -0.14
C THR A 136 -43.08 -42.65 1.29
N THR A 137 -41.96 -42.38 1.90
CA THR A 137 -41.88 -41.97 3.31
C THR A 137 -41.08 -40.67 3.48
N TRP A 138 -41.07 -40.16 4.71
CA TRP A 138 -40.18 -39.08 5.08
C TRP A 138 -38.80 -39.68 5.48
N ASP A 139 -37.71 -39.02 5.02
CA ASP A 139 -36.34 -39.28 5.40
C ASP A 139 -35.78 -37.96 5.94
N ASN A 140 -35.79 -37.84 7.25
CA ASN A 140 -35.56 -36.56 7.93
C ASN A 140 -34.41 -36.71 8.94
N ASN A 141 -33.60 -35.67 8.99
CA ASN A 141 -32.58 -35.50 10.02
C ASN A 141 -32.55 -34.04 10.52
N ALA A 142 -32.20 -33.85 11.78
CA ALA A 142 -31.83 -32.55 12.33
C ALA A 142 -30.82 -32.78 13.44
N GLY A 143 -29.72 -32.05 13.41
CA GLY A 143 -28.65 -32.24 14.39
C GLY A 143 -27.56 -31.17 14.33
N LEU A 144 -26.65 -31.33 15.26
CA LEU A 144 -25.41 -30.56 15.34
C LEU A 144 -24.25 -31.46 14.94
N GLY A 145 -23.41 -30.99 14.04
CA GLY A 145 -22.14 -31.58 13.69
C GLY A 145 -21.00 -30.80 14.33
N LEU A 146 -20.01 -31.49 14.85
CA LEU A 146 -18.76 -30.95 15.39
C LEU A 146 -17.60 -31.47 14.55
N SER A 147 -16.68 -30.61 14.19
CA SER A 147 -15.40 -30.99 13.59
C SER A 147 -14.26 -30.16 14.20
N TYR A 148 -13.13 -30.82 14.44
CA TYR A 148 -11.91 -30.21 14.92
C TYR A 148 -10.70 -30.85 14.24
N ALA A 149 -9.93 -30.08 13.50
CA ALA A 149 -8.71 -30.54 12.86
C ALA A 149 -7.61 -30.74 13.93
N LEU A 150 -7.11 -31.96 14.05
CA LEU A 150 -5.92 -32.25 14.86
C LEU A 150 -4.70 -31.93 13.98
N ASP A 151 -4.29 -30.68 13.96
CA ASP A 151 -3.23 -30.18 13.06
C ASP A 151 -1.84 -30.74 13.37
N LEU A 152 -1.69 -32.06 13.20
CA LEU A 152 -0.46 -32.81 13.55
C LEU A 152 0.74 -32.39 12.69
N TRP A 153 0.50 -31.89 11.49
CA TRP A 153 1.52 -31.54 10.51
C TRP A 153 1.65 -30.03 10.29
N GLY A 154 0.91 -29.25 11.03
CA GLY A 154 0.97 -27.79 11.00
C GLY A 154 0.35 -27.18 9.76
N ARG A 155 -0.57 -27.85 9.06
CA ARG A 155 -1.22 -27.34 7.86
C ARG A 155 -2.05 -26.09 8.15
N GLU A 156 -2.96 -26.21 9.13
CA GLU A 156 -3.89 -25.13 9.47
C GLU A 156 -3.15 -23.97 10.15
N ARG A 157 -2.22 -24.29 11.06
CA ARG A 157 -1.34 -23.29 11.69
C ARG A 157 -0.50 -22.53 10.67
N ASN A 158 0.16 -23.22 9.71
CA ASN A 158 0.96 -22.53 8.70
C ASN A 158 0.06 -21.71 7.74
N ALA A 159 -1.16 -22.15 7.46
CA ALA A 159 -2.13 -21.38 6.67
C ALA A 159 -2.57 -20.10 7.41
N SER A 160 -2.81 -20.19 8.70
CA SER A 160 -3.12 -19.06 9.57
C SER A 160 -1.95 -18.07 9.65
N GLU A 161 -0.72 -18.56 9.94
CA GLU A 161 0.49 -17.74 9.96
C GLU A 161 0.76 -17.09 8.58
N GLN A 162 0.53 -17.79 7.48
CA GLN A 162 0.60 -17.23 6.11
C GLN A 162 -0.36 -16.05 5.94
N ALA A 163 -1.60 -16.20 6.36
CA ALA A 163 -2.60 -15.15 6.27
C ALA A 163 -2.27 -13.93 7.16
N VAL A 164 -1.68 -14.16 8.33
CA VAL A 164 -1.16 -13.09 9.20
C VAL A 164 0.00 -12.35 8.53
N ASP A 165 0.94 -13.07 7.91
CA ASP A 165 2.05 -12.43 7.19
C ASP A 165 1.55 -11.61 6.00
N LEU A 166 0.53 -12.07 5.26
CA LEU A 166 -0.14 -11.29 4.20
C LEU A 166 -0.86 -10.03 4.77
N ALA A 167 -1.42 -10.12 5.97
CA ALA A 167 -1.97 -8.93 6.63
C ALA A 167 -0.87 -7.91 6.98
N ARG A 168 0.33 -8.37 7.37
CA ARG A 168 1.52 -7.50 7.57
C ARG A 168 1.99 -6.85 6.27
N VAL A 169 1.94 -7.57 5.13
CA VAL A 169 2.18 -6.98 3.80
C VAL A 169 1.23 -5.81 3.58
N SER A 170 -0.07 -6.01 3.79
CA SER A 170 -1.08 -4.96 3.58
C SER A 170 -0.88 -3.74 4.49
N VAL A 171 -0.38 -3.94 5.72
CA VAL A 171 -0.01 -2.82 6.63
C VAL A 171 1.18 -2.04 6.06
N ALA A 172 2.21 -2.73 5.57
CA ALA A 172 3.37 -2.07 4.97
C ALA A 172 3.00 -1.31 3.68
N GLU A 173 2.14 -1.89 2.84
CA GLU A 173 1.61 -1.22 1.64
C GLU A 173 0.76 0.02 1.98
N ALA A 174 -0.02 -0.01 3.06
CA ALA A 174 -0.76 1.16 3.51
C ALA A 174 0.17 2.30 3.96
N ARG A 175 1.31 1.98 4.60
CA ARG A 175 2.34 2.96 4.95
C ARG A 175 3.02 3.53 3.71
N GLN A 176 3.30 2.69 2.71
CA GLN A 176 3.83 3.14 1.43
C GLN A 176 2.88 4.12 0.75
N ALA A 177 1.59 3.83 0.71
CA ALA A 177 0.58 4.72 0.15
C ALA A 177 0.50 6.07 0.89
N GLN A 178 0.65 6.07 2.22
CA GLN A 178 0.71 7.30 3.02
C GLN A 178 1.94 8.14 2.67
N LEU A 179 3.11 7.52 2.60
CA LEU A 179 4.36 8.20 2.24
C LEU A 179 4.30 8.78 0.83
N GLU A 180 3.76 8.03 -0.12
CA GLU A 180 3.55 8.50 -1.50
C GLU A 180 2.58 9.68 -1.57
N LEU A 181 1.47 9.64 -0.83
CA LEU A 181 0.54 10.76 -0.76
C LEU A 181 1.22 12.02 -0.21
N GLN A 182 1.96 11.90 0.88
CA GLN A 182 2.70 13.01 1.48
C GLN A 182 3.70 13.60 0.49
N ASN A 183 4.50 12.76 -0.19
CA ASN A 183 5.45 13.20 -1.21
C ASN A 183 4.75 13.89 -2.39
N ASN A 184 3.65 13.33 -2.89
CA ASN A 184 2.90 13.91 -3.99
C ASN A 184 2.32 15.29 -3.63
N ILE A 185 1.84 15.47 -2.40
CA ILE A 185 1.36 16.77 -1.91
C ILE A 185 2.51 17.77 -1.84
N VAL A 186 3.65 17.41 -1.25
CA VAL A 186 4.83 18.30 -1.15
C VAL A 186 5.30 18.71 -2.54
N ARG A 187 5.41 17.79 -3.49
CA ARG A 187 5.81 18.09 -4.87
C ARG A 187 4.82 19.00 -5.59
N ALA A 188 3.52 18.73 -5.45
CA ALA A 188 2.48 19.60 -6.02
C ALA A 188 2.53 21.01 -5.39
N TYR A 189 2.80 21.10 -4.09
CA TYR A 189 2.93 22.36 -3.37
C TYR A 189 4.18 23.15 -3.78
N ILE A 190 5.30 22.48 -4.05
CA ILE A 190 6.51 23.08 -4.63
C ILE A 190 6.22 23.63 -6.03
N GLN A 191 5.51 22.88 -6.88
CA GLN A 191 5.09 23.36 -8.20
C GLN A 191 4.16 24.58 -8.11
N PHE A 192 3.24 24.56 -7.17
CA PHE A 192 2.37 25.70 -6.87
C PHE A 192 3.19 26.94 -6.48
N SER A 193 4.23 26.78 -5.65
CA SER A 193 5.17 27.85 -5.30
C SER A 193 5.94 28.38 -6.52
N LEU A 194 6.42 27.46 -7.37
CA LEU A 194 7.15 27.81 -8.60
C LEU A 194 6.29 28.66 -9.54
N HIS A 195 5.01 28.30 -9.74
CA HIS A 195 4.12 29.07 -10.60
C HIS A 195 3.95 30.52 -10.08
N TYR A 196 3.85 30.72 -8.78
CA TYR A 196 3.84 32.06 -8.19
C TYR A 196 5.15 32.82 -8.43
N ALA A 197 6.30 32.17 -8.23
CA ALA A 197 7.60 32.79 -8.47
C ALA A 197 7.78 33.17 -9.95
N GLN A 198 7.36 32.32 -10.86
CA GLN A 198 7.38 32.60 -12.31
C GLN A 198 6.42 33.76 -12.66
N ARG A 199 5.23 33.77 -12.09
CA ARG A 199 4.27 34.88 -12.27
C ARG A 199 4.84 36.23 -11.84
N ASP A 200 5.53 36.28 -10.72
CA ASP A 200 6.18 37.50 -10.23
C ASP A 200 7.26 38.00 -11.18
N ILE A 201 8.06 37.09 -11.75
CA ILE A 201 9.09 37.42 -12.74
C ILE A 201 8.44 38.00 -13.99
N VAL A 202 7.39 37.36 -14.51
CA VAL A 202 6.68 37.86 -15.71
C VAL A 202 6.00 39.18 -15.43
N ALA A 203 5.37 39.36 -14.25
CA ALA A 203 4.75 40.62 -13.85
C ALA A 203 5.78 41.76 -13.68
N ALA A 204 6.99 41.44 -13.17
CA ALA A 204 8.08 42.42 -13.10
C ALA A 204 8.58 42.80 -14.52
N THR A 205 8.70 41.81 -15.40
CA THR A 205 9.08 42.03 -16.81
C THR A 205 8.05 42.91 -17.53
N LEU A 206 6.75 42.67 -17.31
CA LEU A 206 5.69 43.49 -17.87
C LEU A 206 5.83 44.97 -17.45
N ARG A 207 5.99 45.21 -16.14
CA ARG A 207 6.19 46.60 -15.64
C ARG A 207 7.43 47.26 -16.27
N GLN A 208 8.53 46.54 -16.45
CA GLN A 208 9.71 47.05 -17.11
C GLN A 208 9.44 47.39 -18.59
N GLN A 209 8.72 46.53 -19.30
CA GLN A 209 8.33 46.75 -20.70
C GLN A 209 7.40 47.97 -20.85
N GLU A 210 6.44 48.17 -19.95
CA GLU A 210 5.57 49.33 -19.91
C GLU A 210 6.36 50.62 -19.66
N GLN A 211 7.32 50.60 -18.75
CA GLN A 211 8.21 51.75 -18.47
C GLN A 211 9.07 52.10 -19.71
N ILE A 212 9.57 51.09 -20.40
CA ILE A 212 10.35 51.31 -21.64
C ILE A 212 9.45 51.88 -22.77
N LEU A 213 8.24 51.38 -22.92
CA LEU A 213 7.28 51.93 -23.89
C LEU A 213 6.99 53.41 -23.60
N GLU A 214 6.73 53.73 -22.31
CA GLU A 214 6.54 55.15 -21.89
C GLU A 214 7.76 56.03 -22.21
N LEU A 215 8.97 55.52 -21.96
CA LEU A 215 10.20 56.24 -22.32
C LEU A 215 10.35 56.43 -23.84
N ALA A 216 10.10 55.39 -24.64
CA ALA A 216 10.16 55.47 -26.10
C ALA A 216 9.16 56.49 -26.66
N GLN A 217 7.94 56.53 -26.11
CA GLN A 217 6.92 57.51 -26.47
C GLN A 217 7.35 58.97 -26.14
N LYS A 218 7.88 59.20 -24.92
CA LYS A 218 8.43 60.51 -24.52
C LYS A 218 9.58 60.96 -25.42
N ARG A 219 10.43 60.07 -25.88
CA ARG A 219 11.51 60.36 -26.80
C ARG A 219 10.98 60.70 -28.20
N LEU A 220 9.95 60.02 -28.68
CA LEU A 220 9.27 60.34 -29.95
C LEU A 220 8.63 61.72 -29.86
N ASP A 221 7.89 62.02 -28.78
CA ASP A 221 7.21 63.30 -28.56
C ASP A 221 8.22 64.43 -28.47
N GLY A 222 9.41 64.17 -27.90
CA GLY A 222 10.53 65.09 -27.83
C GLY A 222 11.35 65.24 -29.12
N GLY A 223 10.98 64.53 -30.20
CA GLY A 223 11.66 64.61 -31.50
C GLY A 223 13.03 63.94 -31.57
N ILE A 224 13.41 63.13 -30.54
CA ILE A 224 14.68 62.39 -30.46
C ILE A 224 14.52 60.88 -30.56
N GLY A 225 13.28 60.37 -30.68
CA GLY A 225 12.89 59.00 -30.89
C GLY A 225 12.25 58.76 -32.23
N THR A 226 11.97 57.49 -32.56
CA THR A 226 11.35 57.04 -33.78
C THR A 226 10.09 56.24 -33.56
N HIS A 227 9.14 56.24 -34.52
CA HIS A 227 8.00 55.31 -34.47
C HIS A 227 8.40 53.85 -34.44
N PHE A 228 9.58 53.50 -34.97
CA PHE A 228 10.13 52.15 -34.93
C PHE A 228 10.49 51.71 -33.50
N GLU A 229 11.12 52.60 -32.71
CA GLU A 229 11.42 52.33 -31.29
C GLU A 229 10.15 52.12 -30.45
N VAL A 230 9.10 52.93 -30.69
CA VAL A 230 7.79 52.75 -30.03
C VAL A 230 7.16 51.41 -30.40
N SER A 231 7.17 51.08 -31.70
CA SER A 231 6.62 49.79 -32.16
C SER A 231 7.39 48.59 -31.62
N GLN A 232 8.73 48.67 -31.55
CA GLN A 232 9.57 47.63 -30.91
C GLN A 232 9.29 47.48 -29.42
N ALA A 233 9.07 48.58 -28.69
CA ALA A 233 8.76 48.55 -27.25
C ALA A 233 7.36 47.98 -26.98
N GLN A 234 6.42 48.17 -27.89
CA GLN A 234 5.04 47.68 -27.77
C GLN A 234 4.91 46.19 -28.12
N ALA A 235 5.74 45.66 -29.03
CA ALA A 235 5.62 44.32 -29.59
C ALA A 235 5.65 43.16 -28.53
N PRO A 236 6.46 43.18 -27.45
CA PRO A 236 6.50 42.07 -26.47
C PRO A 236 5.32 42.10 -25.48
N LEU A 237 4.61 43.20 -25.30
CA LEU A 237 3.55 43.33 -24.29
C LEU A 237 2.42 42.30 -24.41
N PRO A 238 1.83 42.03 -25.59
CA PRO A 238 0.76 41.05 -25.71
C PRO A 238 1.22 39.64 -25.32
N GLU A 239 2.45 39.26 -25.65
CA GLU A 239 3.01 37.94 -25.28
C GLU A 239 3.24 37.83 -23.76
N THR A 240 3.71 38.90 -23.12
CA THR A 240 3.89 38.94 -21.68
C THR A 240 2.55 38.85 -20.91
N HIS A 241 1.50 39.52 -21.43
CA HIS A 241 0.13 39.36 -20.90
C HIS A 241 -0.37 37.93 -21.04
N ARG A 242 -0.19 37.32 -22.24
CA ARG A 242 -0.54 35.90 -22.45
C ARG A 242 0.19 34.98 -21.48
N GLN A 243 1.46 35.22 -21.16
CA GLN A 243 2.23 34.43 -20.20
C GLN A 243 1.70 34.60 -18.76
N LEU A 244 1.28 35.82 -18.38
CA LEU A 244 0.64 36.03 -17.07
C LEU A 244 -0.66 35.26 -16.92
N ASP A 245 -1.51 35.30 -17.92
CA ASP A 245 -2.79 34.58 -17.94
C ASP A 245 -2.55 33.05 -17.84
N ALA A 246 -1.60 32.51 -18.61
CA ALA A 246 -1.22 31.10 -18.55
C ALA A 246 -0.68 30.69 -17.15
N LEU A 247 0.02 31.58 -16.46
CA LEU A 247 0.50 31.30 -15.09
C LEU A 247 -0.61 31.41 -14.05
N ASP A 248 -1.57 32.33 -14.22
CA ASP A 248 -2.76 32.40 -13.38
C ASP A 248 -3.63 31.14 -13.53
N GLU A 249 -3.78 30.61 -14.76
CA GLU A 249 -4.37 29.30 -15.03
C GLU A 249 -3.60 28.18 -14.33
N ALA A 250 -2.27 28.11 -14.47
CA ALA A 250 -1.43 27.08 -13.84
C ALA A 250 -1.53 27.11 -12.30
N ILE A 251 -1.63 28.29 -11.69
CA ILE A 251 -1.88 28.47 -10.26
C ILE A 251 -3.25 27.90 -9.87
N ALA A 252 -4.30 28.19 -10.64
CA ALA A 252 -5.64 27.69 -10.38
C ALA A 252 -5.71 26.15 -10.52
N LEU A 253 -5.08 25.58 -11.54
CA LEU A 253 -4.98 24.13 -11.73
C LEU A 253 -4.18 23.45 -10.61
N SER A 254 -3.10 24.08 -10.13
CA SER A 254 -2.33 23.56 -8.97
C SER A 254 -3.16 23.50 -7.69
N ARG A 255 -4.04 24.50 -7.47
CA ARG A 255 -4.99 24.46 -6.35
C ARG A 255 -5.97 23.30 -6.45
N ASN A 256 -6.50 23.05 -7.64
CA ASN A 256 -7.40 21.92 -7.90
C ASN A 256 -6.68 20.57 -7.66
N GLN A 257 -5.43 20.46 -8.13
CA GLN A 257 -4.61 19.25 -7.92
C GLN A 257 -4.36 19.00 -6.44
N LEU A 258 -4.00 20.02 -5.68
CA LEU A 258 -3.78 19.92 -4.23
C LEU A 258 -5.07 19.54 -3.49
N ALA A 259 -6.22 20.10 -3.89
CA ALA A 259 -7.51 19.72 -3.34
C ALA A 259 -7.83 18.25 -3.60
N ALA A 260 -7.63 17.78 -4.83
CA ALA A 260 -7.85 16.38 -5.21
C ALA A 260 -6.96 15.41 -4.43
N LEU A 261 -5.67 15.74 -4.23
CA LEU A 261 -4.75 14.94 -3.41
C LEU A 261 -5.19 14.86 -1.94
N ALA A 262 -5.76 15.95 -1.42
CA ALA A 262 -6.32 15.97 -0.07
C ALA A 262 -7.72 15.33 0.05
N GLY A 263 -8.26 14.78 -1.04
CA GLY A 263 -9.61 14.19 -1.05
C GLY A 263 -10.73 15.23 -0.97
N LYS A 264 -10.45 16.47 -1.36
CA LYS A 264 -11.36 17.62 -1.26
C LYS A 264 -11.82 18.10 -2.63
N GLY A 265 -12.90 18.88 -2.63
CA GLY A 265 -13.39 19.53 -3.84
C GLY A 265 -12.56 20.76 -4.24
N PRO A 266 -12.67 21.25 -5.50
CA PRO A 266 -11.92 22.42 -5.97
C PRO A 266 -12.14 23.69 -5.14
N GLY A 267 -13.32 23.83 -4.50
CA GLY A 267 -13.63 24.98 -3.64
C GLY A 267 -12.71 25.10 -2.42
N ASP A 268 -12.29 23.97 -1.84
CA ASP A 268 -11.35 23.98 -0.71
C ASP A 268 -9.95 24.43 -1.15
N GLY A 269 -9.55 24.08 -2.37
CA GLY A 269 -8.29 24.50 -2.96
C GLY A 269 -8.22 26.02 -3.23
N ALA A 270 -9.36 26.68 -3.44
CA ALA A 270 -9.42 28.12 -3.69
C ALA A 270 -8.91 28.95 -2.49
N GLY A 271 -9.01 28.40 -1.28
CA GLY A 271 -8.50 29.03 -0.04
C GLY A 271 -6.97 29.01 0.10
N LEU A 272 -6.24 28.24 -0.73
CA LEU A 272 -4.79 28.15 -0.64
C LEU A 272 -4.12 29.46 -1.05
N GLN A 273 -3.34 29.98 -0.11
CA GLN A 273 -2.53 31.19 -0.31
C GLN A 273 -1.19 30.85 -0.96
N ARG A 274 -0.46 31.87 -1.35
CA ARG A 274 0.89 31.74 -1.87
C ARG A 274 1.79 30.98 -0.89
N PRO A 275 2.52 29.93 -1.31
CA PRO A 275 3.47 29.22 -0.47
C PRO A 275 4.65 30.08 0.02
N THR A 276 5.15 29.76 1.22
CA THR A 276 6.35 30.38 1.82
C THR A 276 7.39 29.32 2.16
N LEU A 277 7.83 28.56 1.13
CA LEU A 277 8.75 27.45 1.33
C LEU A 277 10.18 27.92 1.61
N ALA A 278 10.78 27.40 2.69
CA ALA A 278 12.19 27.58 3.01
C ALA A 278 12.74 26.30 3.68
N LEU A 279 13.78 25.69 3.12
CA LEU A 279 14.47 24.60 3.80
C LEU A 279 15.32 25.13 4.94
N GLY A 280 14.90 24.85 6.19
CA GLY A 280 15.57 25.34 7.38
C GLY A 280 16.90 24.64 7.71
N THR A 281 17.04 23.35 7.39
CA THR A 281 18.23 22.56 7.70
C THR A 281 18.45 21.49 6.62
N PRO A 282 19.69 21.28 6.15
CA PRO A 282 19.99 20.16 5.24
C PRO A 282 19.75 18.83 5.96
N LEU A 283 19.12 17.87 5.26
CA LEU A 283 19.00 16.49 5.73
C LEU A 283 20.39 15.90 5.96
N LYS A 284 20.64 15.41 7.17
CA LYS A 284 21.78 14.57 7.48
C LYS A 284 21.37 13.12 7.30
N LEU A 285 22.19 12.30 6.70
CA LEU A 285 21.88 10.92 6.36
C LEU A 285 22.34 9.94 7.46
N PRO A 286 21.75 8.71 7.57
CA PRO A 286 22.16 7.74 8.58
C PRO A 286 23.55 7.16 8.37
N SER A 287 24.29 6.94 9.47
CA SER A 287 25.70 6.49 9.46
C SER A 287 25.91 5.02 9.07
N ALA A 288 24.85 4.20 9.01
CA ALA A 288 24.92 2.78 8.64
C ALA A 288 23.84 2.44 7.63
N LEU A 289 24.14 2.61 6.35
CA LEU A 289 23.14 2.66 5.29
C LEU A 289 22.60 1.31 4.78
N PRO A 290 23.30 0.19 4.62
CA PRO A 290 22.70 -0.93 3.89
C PRO A 290 21.70 -1.77 4.68
N ALA A 291 21.93 -2.07 5.96
CA ALA A 291 21.08 -2.99 6.72
C ALA A 291 19.91 -2.28 7.44
N GLU A 292 20.15 -1.09 7.99
CA GLU A 292 19.12 -0.33 8.71
C GLU A 292 18.09 0.31 7.77
N LEU A 293 18.50 0.73 6.57
CA LEU A 293 17.61 1.24 5.52
C LEU A 293 16.49 0.28 5.17
N LEU A 294 16.82 -1.01 5.16
CA LEU A 294 15.90 -2.04 4.70
C LEU A 294 14.76 -2.31 5.70
N GLY A 295 15.00 -2.08 6.97
CA GLY A 295 13.98 -2.18 8.02
C GLY A 295 12.98 -1.03 8.03
N GLN A 296 13.30 0.09 7.36
CA GLN A 296 12.54 1.34 7.44
C GLN A 296 11.69 1.63 6.20
N ARG A 297 12.06 1.09 5.03
CA ARG A 297 11.29 1.26 3.80
C ARG A 297 10.07 0.35 3.78
N PRO A 298 8.86 0.90 3.64
CA PRO A 298 7.64 0.09 3.64
C PRO A 298 7.59 -0.95 2.52
N ASP A 299 8.09 -0.63 1.31
CA ASP A 299 8.13 -1.54 0.17
C ASP A 299 9.04 -2.74 0.40
N VAL A 300 10.20 -2.53 1.03
CA VAL A 300 11.14 -3.61 1.39
C VAL A 300 10.56 -4.47 2.52
N VAL A 301 9.92 -3.84 3.51
CA VAL A 301 9.21 -4.55 4.60
C VAL A 301 8.08 -5.42 4.06
N ALA A 302 7.27 -4.89 3.12
CA ALA A 302 6.22 -5.65 2.45
C ALA A 302 6.80 -6.86 1.70
N GLY A 303 7.87 -6.68 0.92
CA GLY A 303 8.55 -7.77 0.21
C GLY A 303 9.05 -8.86 1.14
N ARG A 304 9.64 -8.51 2.30
CA ARG A 304 10.09 -9.48 3.31
C ARG A 304 8.95 -10.31 3.88
N TRP A 305 7.81 -9.66 4.23
CA TRP A 305 6.64 -10.38 4.72
C TRP A 305 6.01 -11.24 3.64
N GLN A 306 6.05 -10.81 2.36
CA GLN A 306 5.57 -11.60 1.24
C GLN A 306 6.40 -12.89 1.07
N VAL A 307 7.74 -12.82 1.18
CA VAL A 307 8.62 -14.00 1.17
C VAL A 307 8.28 -14.94 2.34
N ALA A 308 8.08 -14.40 3.55
CA ALA A 308 7.70 -15.19 4.72
C ALA A 308 6.35 -15.90 4.50
N ALA A 309 5.34 -15.21 3.99
CA ALA A 309 4.03 -15.78 3.68
C ALA A 309 4.13 -16.93 2.65
N GLN A 310 4.93 -16.75 1.60
CA GLN A 310 5.11 -17.81 0.59
C GLN A 310 5.91 -19.01 1.12
N ALA A 311 6.85 -18.81 2.04
CA ALA A 311 7.53 -19.91 2.74
C ALA A 311 6.52 -20.76 3.53
N ARG A 312 5.58 -20.12 4.27
CA ARG A 312 4.47 -20.84 4.94
C ARG A 312 3.59 -21.60 3.95
N GLY A 313 3.34 -21.03 2.76
CA GLY A 313 2.59 -21.69 1.68
C GLY A 313 3.23 -23.02 1.24
N ILE A 314 4.57 -23.09 1.21
CA ILE A 314 5.28 -24.34 0.93
C ILE A 314 5.01 -25.36 2.03
N ASP A 315 5.04 -24.95 3.30
CA ASP A 315 4.81 -25.86 4.44
C ASP A 315 3.34 -26.38 4.45
N VAL A 316 2.38 -25.51 4.10
CA VAL A 316 0.98 -25.90 3.88
C VAL A 316 0.87 -26.96 2.78
N ALA A 317 1.52 -26.75 1.63
CA ALA A 317 1.51 -27.69 0.52
C ALA A 317 2.19 -29.01 0.88
N ARG A 318 3.29 -28.98 1.64
CA ARG A 318 3.97 -30.18 2.17
C ARG A 318 3.09 -30.96 3.14
N ALA A 319 2.37 -30.28 4.03
CA ALA A 319 1.46 -30.93 4.96
C ALA A 319 0.37 -31.73 4.25
N GLY A 320 -0.02 -31.37 3.04
CA GLY A 320 -0.99 -32.11 2.20
C GLY A 320 -0.56 -33.53 1.81
N PHE A 321 0.73 -33.88 1.92
CA PHE A 321 1.24 -35.23 1.65
C PHE A 321 1.07 -36.19 2.84
N TYR A 322 0.69 -35.69 3.99
CA TYR A 322 0.50 -36.47 5.21
C TYR A 322 -0.99 -36.73 5.49
N PRO A 323 -1.32 -37.78 6.29
CA PRO A 323 -2.69 -38.05 6.68
C PRO A 323 -3.34 -36.88 7.40
N ASN A 324 -4.51 -36.43 6.98
CA ASN A 324 -5.32 -35.52 7.77
C ASN A 324 -6.08 -36.29 8.84
N VAL A 325 -6.10 -35.78 10.07
CA VAL A 325 -6.78 -36.39 11.22
C VAL A 325 -7.69 -35.34 11.85
N ASP A 326 -9.00 -35.58 11.74
CA ASP A 326 -10.03 -34.71 12.30
C ASP A 326 -10.75 -35.46 13.43
N LEU A 327 -11.09 -34.77 14.51
CA LEU A 327 -12.07 -35.24 15.48
C LEU A 327 -13.45 -34.78 15.00
N VAL A 328 -14.32 -35.75 14.70
CA VAL A 328 -15.68 -35.46 14.25
C VAL A 328 -16.68 -36.00 15.25
N GLY A 329 -17.79 -35.29 15.42
CA GLY A 329 -18.89 -35.71 16.25
C GLY A 329 -20.22 -35.21 15.70
N SER A 330 -21.29 -35.94 15.95
CA SER A 330 -22.64 -35.44 15.68
C SER A 330 -23.59 -35.88 16.78
N LEU A 331 -24.59 -35.02 17.02
CA LEU A 331 -25.70 -35.27 17.93
C LEU A 331 -26.98 -34.75 17.27
N GLY A 332 -27.97 -35.60 17.11
CA GLY A 332 -29.21 -35.16 16.46
C GLY A 332 -30.31 -36.20 16.47
N TYR A 333 -31.33 -35.94 15.71
CA TYR A 333 -32.45 -36.81 15.49
C TYR A 333 -32.50 -37.26 14.04
N MET A 334 -32.71 -38.55 13.80
CA MET A 334 -32.82 -39.11 12.44
C MET A 334 -33.92 -40.15 12.40
N ALA A 335 -34.77 -40.12 11.40
CA ALA A 335 -35.75 -41.16 11.13
C ALA A 335 -36.09 -41.28 9.66
N THR A 336 -36.22 -42.51 9.22
CA THR A 336 -36.78 -42.88 7.94
C THR A 336 -38.17 -43.51 8.19
N GLY A 337 -39.22 -42.94 7.60
CA GLY A 337 -40.61 -43.34 7.81
C GLY A 337 -41.35 -42.38 8.77
N GLY A 338 -42.65 -42.65 8.98
CA GLY A 338 -43.52 -41.83 9.85
C GLY A 338 -43.93 -40.48 9.26
N GLY A 339 -44.36 -39.56 10.12
CA GLY A 339 -44.76 -38.22 9.77
C GLY A 339 -43.58 -37.25 9.63
N ALA A 340 -43.81 -36.07 9.05
CA ALA A 340 -42.75 -35.08 8.76
C ALA A 340 -41.93 -34.61 9.98
N LEU A 341 -42.53 -34.57 11.18
CA LEU A 341 -41.88 -34.15 12.43
C LEU A 341 -41.71 -35.29 13.45
N GLU A 342 -42.07 -36.50 13.12
CA GLU A 342 -42.02 -37.66 14.02
C GLU A 342 -40.60 -38.05 14.44
N PHE A 343 -39.59 -37.67 13.62
CA PHE A 343 -38.18 -37.89 13.91
C PHE A 343 -37.70 -37.13 15.17
N LEU A 344 -38.35 -36.06 15.58
CA LEU A 344 -38.01 -35.26 16.78
C LEU A 344 -38.38 -35.93 18.12
N THR A 345 -38.65 -37.21 18.15
CA THR A 345 -38.97 -37.95 19.36
C THR A 345 -37.71 -38.51 20.02
N GLY A 346 -37.66 -38.62 21.33
CA GLY A 346 -36.49 -39.07 22.09
C GLY A 346 -35.99 -40.48 21.71
N LYS A 347 -36.83 -41.32 21.09
CA LYS A 347 -36.43 -42.65 20.56
C LYS A 347 -35.64 -42.59 19.27
N LYS A 348 -35.52 -41.42 18.62
CA LYS A 348 -34.84 -41.21 17.35
C LYS A 348 -33.52 -40.42 17.50
N LEU A 349 -33.08 -40.19 18.75
CA LEU A 349 -31.82 -39.56 19.06
C LEU A 349 -30.67 -40.45 18.56
N THR A 350 -29.75 -39.85 17.82
CA THR A 350 -28.51 -40.48 17.35
C THR A 350 -27.30 -39.61 17.69
N TYR A 351 -26.20 -40.25 17.95
CA TYR A 351 -24.91 -39.55 18.13
C TYR A 351 -23.77 -40.41 17.60
N ASN A 352 -22.72 -39.76 17.17
CA ASN A 352 -21.44 -40.38 16.86
C ASN A 352 -20.31 -39.44 17.32
N VAL A 353 -19.15 -40.02 17.63
CA VAL A 353 -17.91 -39.28 17.89
C VAL A 353 -16.74 -40.21 17.60
N GLY A 354 -15.72 -39.67 16.94
CA GLY A 354 -14.53 -40.43 16.63
C GLY A 354 -13.52 -39.68 15.76
N PRO A 355 -12.30 -40.20 15.63
CA PRO A 355 -11.35 -39.67 14.66
C PRO A 355 -11.73 -40.05 13.23
N ALA A 356 -11.63 -39.08 12.32
CA ALA A 356 -11.71 -39.28 10.88
C ALA A 356 -10.33 -39.11 10.28
N ILE A 357 -9.80 -40.14 9.61
CA ILE A 357 -8.47 -40.12 9.00
C ILE A 357 -8.62 -40.18 7.48
N SER A 358 -7.99 -39.23 6.79
CA SER A 358 -7.97 -39.16 5.34
C SER A 358 -6.53 -39.07 4.83
N LEU A 359 -6.14 -39.99 3.93
CA LEU A 359 -4.83 -39.98 3.29
C LEU A 359 -5.01 -40.16 1.77
N PRO A 360 -4.55 -39.21 0.96
CA PRO A 360 -4.54 -39.40 -0.50
C PRO A 360 -3.47 -40.46 -0.89
N ILE A 361 -3.88 -41.58 -1.45
CA ILE A 361 -2.98 -42.66 -1.94
C ILE A 361 -2.56 -42.40 -3.39
N PHE A 362 -3.49 -41.95 -4.22
CA PHE A 362 -3.25 -41.58 -5.61
C PHE A 362 -4.12 -40.38 -6.00
N ASP A 363 -3.50 -39.34 -6.49
CA ASP A 363 -4.15 -38.06 -6.81
C ASP A 363 -3.82 -37.54 -8.22
N GLY A 364 -3.20 -38.35 -9.08
CA GLY A 364 -2.82 -37.98 -10.43
C GLY A 364 -1.72 -36.89 -10.48
N GLY A 365 -0.99 -36.68 -9.40
CA GLY A 365 0.09 -35.68 -9.33
C GLY A 365 -0.35 -34.29 -8.83
N ARG A 366 -1.60 -34.15 -8.41
CA ARG A 366 -2.15 -32.86 -7.90
C ARG A 366 -1.32 -32.26 -6.76
N LEU A 367 -0.95 -33.04 -5.75
CA LEU A 367 -0.15 -32.57 -4.61
C LEU A 367 1.25 -32.11 -5.01
N ARG A 368 1.89 -32.82 -5.95
CA ARG A 368 3.19 -32.40 -6.51
C ARG A 368 3.08 -31.08 -7.26
N SER A 369 2.02 -30.93 -8.06
CA SER A 369 1.77 -29.68 -8.78
C SER A 369 1.49 -28.53 -7.84
N GLN A 370 0.73 -28.74 -6.77
CA GLN A 370 0.49 -27.72 -5.72
C GLN A 370 1.78 -27.35 -4.97
N LEU A 371 2.65 -28.31 -4.65
CA LEU A 371 3.94 -28.03 -4.06
C LEU A 371 4.86 -27.26 -5.04
N GLY A 372 4.84 -27.62 -6.33
CA GLY A 372 5.56 -26.90 -7.37
C GLY A 372 5.08 -25.47 -7.54
N GLU A 373 3.76 -25.25 -7.50
CA GLU A 373 3.15 -23.91 -7.50
C GLU A 373 3.61 -23.08 -6.30
N ALA A 374 3.56 -23.65 -5.08
CA ALA A 374 4.00 -22.98 -3.87
C ALA A 374 5.51 -22.63 -3.90
N ALA A 375 6.36 -23.56 -4.38
CA ALA A 375 7.80 -23.34 -4.55
C ALA A 375 8.08 -22.21 -5.56
N ALA A 376 7.42 -22.23 -6.72
CA ALA A 376 7.55 -21.17 -7.71
C ALA A 376 7.01 -19.83 -7.20
N GLY A 377 5.93 -19.84 -6.42
CA GLY A 377 5.40 -18.63 -5.74
C GLY A 377 6.42 -18.01 -4.78
N TYR A 378 7.13 -18.83 -4.02
CA TYR A 378 8.23 -18.39 -3.17
C TYR A 378 9.37 -17.78 -4.00
N ASP A 379 9.80 -18.45 -5.09
CA ASP A 379 10.87 -17.95 -5.96
C ASP A 379 10.52 -16.59 -6.57
N ILE A 380 9.25 -16.38 -6.98
CA ILE A 380 8.74 -15.11 -7.46
C ILE A 380 8.83 -14.05 -6.35
N ALA A 381 8.41 -14.37 -5.14
CA ALA A 381 8.45 -13.43 -4.00
C ALA A 381 9.89 -13.02 -3.66
N VAL A 382 10.84 -13.96 -3.68
CA VAL A 382 12.27 -13.71 -3.48
C VAL A 382 12.84 -12.82 -4.58
N ALA A 383 12.52 -13.12 -5.85
CA ALA A 383 12.98 -12.30 -6.97
C ALA A 383 12.43 -10.86 -6.89
N HIS A 384 11.16 -10.71 -6.51
CA HIS A 384 10.53 -9.41 -6.30
C HIS A 384 11.19 -8.64 -5.13
N TYR A 385 11.44 -9.31 -4.01
CA TYR A 385 12.18 -8.73 -2.87
C TYR A 385 13.57 -8.25 -3.30
N ASN A 386 14.33 -9.08 -4.01
CA ASN A 386 15.65 -8.74 -4.51
C ASN A 386 15.61 -7.52 -5.45
N GLN A 387 14.65 -7.47 -6.36
CA GLN A 387 14.44 -6.33 -7.27
C GLN A 387 14.10 -5.05 -6.48
N THR A 388 13.22 -5.15 -5.49
CA THR A 388 12.85 -4.01 -4.64
C THR A 388 14.07 -3.48 -3.89
N LEU A 389 14.90 -4.37 -3.37
CA LEU A 389 16.13 -4.02 -2.66
C LEU A 389 17.12 -3.25 -3.54
N VAL A 390 17.40 -3.78 -4.74
CA VAL A 390 18.29 -3.12 -5.71
C VAL A 390 17.74 -1.76 -6.14
N THR A 391 16.43 -1.69 -6.39
CA THR A 391 15.76 -0.44 -6.79
C THR A 391 15.79 0.59 -5.66
N ALA A 392 15.64 0.16 -4.40
CA ALA A 392 15.73 1.01 -3.24
C ALA A 392 17.12 1.67 -3.11
N LEU A 393 18.19 0.88 -3.22
CA LEU A 393 19.56 1.40 -3.18
C LEU A 393 19.85 2.35 -4.34
N LYS A 394 19.43 1.97 -5.56
CA LYS A 394 19.53 2.85 -6.73
C LYS A 394 18.83 4.18 -6.49
N SER A 395 17.59 4.15 -5.98
CA SER A 395 16.81 5.36 -5.73
C SER A 395 17.50 6.31 -4.76
N ILE A 396 18.11 5.78 -3.70
CA ILE A 396 18.86 6.59 -2.73
C ILE A 396 20.08 7.22 -3.38
N SER A 397 20.91 6.42 -4.08
CA SER A 397 22.08 6.93 -4.79
C SER A 397 21.70 8.03 -5.79
N ASP A 398 20.67 7.81 -6.61
CA ASP A 398 20.20 8.79 -7.57
C ASP A 398 19.80 10.13 -6.90
N GLN A 399 19.10 10.08 -5.75
CA GLN A 399 18.68 11.29 -5.06
C GLN A 399 19.86 12.03 -4.38
N LEU A 400 20.87 11.31 -3.91
CA LEU A 400 22.08 11.91 -3.36
C LEU A 400 22.86 12.67 -4.43
N ILE A 401 23.11 12.01 -5.57
CA ILE A 401 23.78 12.63 -6.73
C ILE A 401 22.99 13.85 -7.21
N ARG A 402 21.66 13.71 -7.32
CA ARG A 402 20.79 14.82 -7.74
C ARG A 402 20.86 15.99 -6.77
N ARG A 403 20.82 15.75 -5.47
CA ARG A 403 20.91 16.78 -4.45
C ARG A 403 22.22 17.56 -4.56
N GLU A 404 23.36 16.87 -4.61
CA GLU A 404 24.69 17.51 -4.75
C GLU A 404 24.75 18.36 -6.02
N SER A 405 24.24 17.83 -7.14
CA SER A 405 24.18 18.56 -8.41
C SER A 405 23.29 19.81 -8.31
N MET A 406 22.12 19.73 -7.66
CA MET A 406 21.21 20.87 -7.51
C MET A 406 21.81 21.95 -6.61
N ASP A 407 22.52 21.59 -5.54
CA ASP A 407 23.20 22.56 -4.68
C ASP A 407 24.27 23.34 -5.46
N LYS A 408 25.05 22.68 -6.32
CA LYS A 408 26.03 23.34 -7.22
C LYS A 408 25.32 24.23 -8.26
N GLN A 409 24.26 23.74 -8.89
CA GLN A 409 23.48 24.49 -9.87
C GLN A 409 22.84 25.75 -9.27
N GLN A 410 22.41 25.69 -8.01
CA GLN A 410 21.84 26.85 -7.31
C GLN A 410 22.86 28.01 -7.20
N VAL A 411 24.12 27.71 -6.90
CA VAL A 411 25.18 28.71 -6.83
C VAL A 411 25.39 29.35 -8.21
N PHE A 412 25.57 28.55 -9.27
CA PHE A 412 25.77 29.06 -10.63
C PHE A 412 24.56 29.82 -11.17
N ALA A 413 23.34 29.38 -10.85
CA ALA A 413 22.12 30.09 -11.23
C ALA A 413 22.04 31.48 -10.57
N ALA A 414 22.40 31.58 -9.27
CA ALA A 414 22.44 32.87 -8.58
C ALA A 414 23.49 33.81 -9.16
N GLU A 415 24.69 33.33 -9.48
CA GLU A 415 25.75 34.11 -10.14
C GLU A 415 25.32 34.58 -11.53
N SER A 416 24.65 33.71 -12.31
CA SER A 416 24.12 34.03 -13.64
C SER A 416 23.06 35.14 -13.59
N VAL A 417 22.13 35.08 -12.63
CA VAL A 417 21.14 36.14 -12.42
C VAL A 417 21.83 37.46 -12.05
N ALA A 418 22.81 37.44 -11.13
CA ALA A 418 23.54 38.64 -10.74
C ALA A 418 24.32 39.25 -11.90
N ALA A 419 24.90 38.46 -12.78
CA ALA A 419 25.60 38.94 -13.98
C ALA A 419 24.62 39.53 -15.02
N ALA A 420 23.50 38.84 -15.28
CA ALA A 420 22.46 39.31 -16.21
C ALA A 420 21.81 40.61 -15.69
N GLN A 421 21.57 40.74 -14.39
CA GLN A 421 21.03 41.96 -13.77
C GLN A 421 21.97 43.15 -14.00
N ARG A 422 23.27 42.99 -13.74
CA ARG A 422 24.27 44.06 -14.00
C ARG A 422 24.27 44.46 -15.48
N THR A 423 24.19 43.51 -16.41
CA THR A 423 24.16 43.77 -17.83
C THR A 423 22.91 44.59 -18.21
N TYR A 424 21.76 44.23 -17.66
CA TYR A 424 20.48 44.97 -17.89
C TYR A 424 20.57 46.39 -17.34
N ASP A 425 21.08 46.57 -16.12
CA ASP A 425 21.20 47.90 -15.49
C ASP A 425 22.11 48.82 -16.29
N ILE A 426 23.26 48.30 -16.79
CA ILE A 426 24.18 49.05 -17.63
C ILE A 426 23.49 49.45 -18.97
N ALA A 427 22.83 48.49 -19.64
CA ALA A 427 22.14 48.73 -20.88
C ALA A 427 21.03 49.78 -20.75
N MET A 428 20.28 49.72 -19.64
CA MET A 428 19.21 50.68 -19.32
C MET A 428 19.75 52.10 -19.11
N VAL A 429 20.82 52.27 -18.33
CA VAL A 429 21.47 53.55 -18.13
C VAL A 429 22.04 54.12 -19.43
N ALA A 430 22.68 53.28 -20.23
CA ALA A 430 23.23 53.70 -21.53
C ALA A 430 22.12 54.17 -22.49
N PHE A 431 20.97 53.45 -22.53
CA PHE A 431 19.81 53.83 -23.34
C PHE A 431 19.19 55.14 -22.88
N GLN A 432 19.01 55.35 -21.55
CA GLN A 432 18.49 56.59 -21.01
C GLN A 432 19.37 57.79 -21.34
N ARG A 433 20.67 57.57 -21.47
CA ARG A 433 21.65 58.65 -21.86
C ARG A 433 21.81 58.80 -23.37
N GLY A 434 21.11 57.99 -24.17
CA GLY A 434 21.23 58.03 -25.63
C GLY A 434 22.53 57.42 -26.20
N LEU A 435 23.26 56.65 -25.41
CA LEU A 435 24.51 56.02 -25.78
C LEU A 435 24.34 54.67 -26.50
N THR A 436 23.17 54.09 -26.44
CA THR A 436 22.81 52.81 -27.10
C THR A 436 21.38 52.83 -27.59
N ASP A 437 21.03 51.87 -28.45
CA ASP A 437 19.67 51.64 -28.93
C ASP A 437 18.85 50.74 -27.98
N TYR A 438 17.54 50.68 -28.20
CA TYR A 438 16.60 49.88 -27.44
C TYR A 438 16.88 48.35 -27.58
N LEU A 439 17.40 47.90 -28.73
CA LEU A 439 17.65 46.48 -28.97
C LEU A 439 18.62 45.87 -27.94
N ASN A 440 19.63 46.63 -27.51
CA ASN A 440 20.57 46.19 -26.47
C ASN A 440 19.89 46.03 -25.10
N VAL A 441 18.94 46.91 -24.78
CA VAL A 441 18.14 46.79 -23.55
C VAL A 441 17.22 45.55 -23.62
N LEU A 442 16.57 45.32 -24.73
CA LEU A 442 15.68 44.16 -24.94
C LEU A 442 16.45 42.86 -24.85
N ASN A 443 17.64 42.77 -25.44
CA ASN A 443 18.50 41.57 -25.34
C ASN A 443 18.95 41.31 -23.89
N ALA A 444 19.37 42.36 -23.18
CA ALA A 444 19.77 42.25 -21.78
C ALA A 444 18.58 41.85 -20.87
N GLN A 445 17.40 42.40 -21.09
CA GLN A 445 16.17 42.04 -20.38
C GLN A 445 15.76 40.58 -20.65
N SER A 446 15.81 40.13 -21.88
CA SER A 446 15.48 38.75 -22.26
C SER A 446 16.44 37.76 -21.59
N LEU A 447 17.73 38.08 -21.51
CA LEU A 447 18.72 37.28 -20.79
C LEU A 447 18.42 37.22 -19.29
N LEU A 448 18.16 38.37 -18.65
CA LEU A 448 17.82 38.46 -17.24
C LEU A 448 16.58 37.63 -16.92
N PHE A 449 15.51 37.80 -17.68
CA PHE A 449 14.26 37.04 -17.54
C PHE A 449 14.51 35.53 -17.60
N LYS A 450 15.29 35.06 -18.58
CA LYS A 450 15.63 33.66 -18.74
C LYS A 450 16.43 33.13 -17.52
N GLN A 451 17.42 33.90 -17.03
CA GLN A 451 18.23 33.46 -15.90
C GLN A 451 17.41 33.43 -14.58
N GLN A 452 16.51 34.38 -14.38
CA GLN A 452 15.59 34.37 -13.23
C GLN A 452 14.65 33.16 -13.26
N GLN A 453 14.11 32.78 -14.43
CA GLN A 453 13.28 31.58 -14.55
C GLN A 453 14.07 30.32 -14.25
N VAL A 454 15.31 30.19 -14.78
CA VAL A 454 16.18 29.05 -14.51
C VAL A 454 16.48 28.94 -13.01
N GLN A 455 16.77 30.05 -12.33
CA GLN A 455 17.02 30.06 -10.89
C GLN A 455 15.83 29.52 -10.10
N GLN A 456 14.60 29.94 -10.41
CA GLN A 456 13.41 29.44 -9.73
C GLN A 456 13.16 27.95 -10.02
N GLN A 457 13.44 27.49 -11.24
CA GLN A 457 13.32 26.07 -11.59
C GLN A 457 14.33 25.21 -10.82
N VAL A 458 15.60 25.68 -10.70
CA VAL A 458 16.63 24.98 -9.92
C VAL A 458 16.25 24.93 -8.44
N GLU A 459 15.72 26.02 -7.87
CA GLU A 459 15.26 26.03 -6.48
C GLU A 459 14.11 25.02 -6.27
N ALA A 460 13.11 25.02 -7.13
CA ALA A 460 12.01 24.05 -7.07
C ALA A 460 12.49 22.59 -7.22
N ALA A 461 13.48 22.37 -8.12
CA ALA A 461 14.09 21.05 -8.29
C ALA A 461 14.88 20.62 -7.04
N ARG A 462 15.59 21.54 -6.38
CA ARG A 462 16.31 21.32 -5.12
C ARG A 462 15.35 20.93 -3.99
N LEU A 463 14.24 21.65 -3.84
CA LEU A 463 13.20 21.34 -2.87
C LEU A 463 12.58 19.96 -3.16
N SER A 464 12.30 19.64 -4.42
CA SER A 464 11.74 18.35 -4.82
C SER A 464 12.72 17.20 -4.58
N ALA A 465 14.02 17.38 -4.87
CA ALA A 465 15.04 16.37 -4.61
C ALA A 465 15.16 16.04 -3.12
N HIS A 466 14.93 17.03 -2.24
CA HIS A 466 14.85 16.79 -0.79
C HIS A 466 13.67 15.88 -0.42
N ALA A 467 12.47 16.14 -0.95
CA ALA A 467 11.28 15.31 -0.72
C ALA A 467 11.47 13.88 -1.22
N ASP A 468 12.02 13.75 -2.44
CA ASP A 468 12.30 12.45 -3.06
C ASP A 468 13.36 11.66 -2.28
N LEU A 469 14.38 12.32 -1.73
CA LEU A 469 15.39 11.69 -0.86
C LEU A 469 14.77 11.17 0.43
N VAL A 470 13.94 11.97 1.11
CA VAL A 470 13.22 11.54 2.32
C VAL A 470 12.35 10.32 2.03
N THR A 471 11.64 10.35 0.90
CA THR A 471 10.80 9.21 0.46
C THR A 471 11.65 7.98 0.16
N ALA A 472 12.79 8.13 -0.51
CA ALA A 472 13.72 7.05 -0.79
C ALA A 472 14.31 6.43 0.49
N LEU A 473 14.40 7.19 1.57
CA LEU A 473 14.82 6.73 2.91
C LEU A 473 13.68 6.11 3.74
N GLY A 474 12.44 6.06 3.22
CA GLY A 474 11.29 5.49 3.93
C GLY A 474 10.48 6.47 4.79
N GLY A 475 10.75 7.79 4.69
CA GLY A 475 9.89 8.84 5.27
C GLY A 475 9.86 8.91 6.81
N GLY A 476 10.85 8.36 7.52
CA GLY A 476 10.91 8.37 8.99
C GLY A 476 9.87 7.46 9.67
N LEU A 477 9.33 6.49 8.96
CA LEU A 477 8.42 5.50 9.52
C LEU A 477 9.22 4.42 10.25
N GLU A 478 9.14 4.38 11.58
CA GLU A 478 9.76 3.31 12.37
C GLU A 478 9.07 1.97 12.13
N ALA A 479 9.84 0.96 11.76
CA ALA A 479 9.34 -0.39 11.49
C ALA A 479 8.85 -1.15 12.75
N GLY A 480 9.09 -0.61 13.95
CA GLY A 480 9.05 -1.38 15.20
C GLY A 480 7.75 -1.39 15.98
N ASN A 481 6.95 -0.33 15.95
CA ASN A 481 5.85 -0.21 16.92
C ASN A 481 4.48 -0.73 16.45
N ASP A 482 4.21 -0.79 15.14
CA ASP A 482 2.88 -1.19 14.66
C ASP A 482 2.78 -2.68 14.27
N THR A 483 3.91 -3.39 14.17
CA THR A 483 3.91 -4.86 14.03
C THR A 483 3.65 -5.56 15.37
N ALA A 484 3.95 -4.90 16.50
CA ALA A 484 3.64 -5.40 17.84
C ALA A 484 2.12 -5.46 18.12
N ASP A 485 1.34 -4.60 17.48
CA ASP A 485 -0.13 -4.55 17.64
C ASP A 485 -0.85 -5.74 16.97
N LEU A 486 -0.17 -6.44 16.06
CA LEU A 486 -0.69 -7.67 15.45
C LEU A 486 -0.41 -8.93 16.29
N SER A 487 0.55 -8.86 17.25
CA SER A 487 0.92 -10.02 18.09
C SER A 487 0.16 -10.09 19.41
N HIS A 488 -0.58 -9.05 19.82
CA HIS A 488 -1.24 -8.94 21.11
C HIS A 488 -2.71 -8.52 21.09
N ALA A 489 -3.36 -8.43 19.94
CA ALA A 489 -4.81 -8.34 19.93
C ALA A 489 -5.38 -9.74 20.23
N PRO A 490 -5.94 -9.99 21.42
CA PRO A 490 -6.70 -11.20 21.62
C PRO A 490 -7.97 -11.07 20.78
N TRP A 491 -8.01 -11.78 19.67
CA TRP A 491 -9.23 -12.02 18.89
C TRP A 491 -10.19 -12.92 19.71
N ARG A 492 -10.43 -12.56 20.96
CA ARG A 492 -11.55 -13.12 21.69
C ARG A 492 -12.79 -12.49 21.10
N GLY A 493 -13.45 -13.29 20.26
CA GLY A 493 -14.70 -12.94 19.64
C GLY A 493 -15.63 -12.27 20.63
N SER A 494 -15.92 -11.00 20.41
CA SER A 494 -17.19 -10.48 20.80
C SER A 494 -18.21 -11.22 19.95
N LEU A 495 -18.81 -12.25 20.55
CA LEU A 495 -20.07 -12.78 20.10
C LEU A 495 -21.00 -11.57 19.99
N LEU A 496 -21.28 -11.14 18.77
CA LEU A 496 -22.37 -10.22 18.52
C LEU A 496 -23.62 -10.88 19.11
N PRO A 497 -24.44 -10.16 19.91
CA PRO A 497 -25.70 -10.71 20.38
C PRO A 497 -26.54 -11.11 19.16
N LEU A 498 -27.02 -12.34 19.16
CA LEU A 498 -27.96 -12.90 18.19
C LEU A 498 -29.35 -12.27 18.34
N ASP A 499 -29.47 -10.95 18.31
CA ASP A 499 -30.74 -10.24 18.44
C ASP A 499 -31.05 -9.34 17.23
N CYS A 500 -30.85 -9.85 16.02
CA CYS A 500 -31.41 -9.22 14.81
C CYS A 500 -31.68 -10.25 13.71
N ALA A 501 -32.46 -11.28 14.04
CA ALA A 501 -33.13 -12.07 13.02
C ALA A 501 -34.67 -11.99 13.23
N ALA A 502 -35.31 -11.44 12.19
CA ALA A 502 -36.76 -11.42 11.97
C ALA A 502 -37.56 -10.22 12.55
N VAL A 503 -37.63 -9.11 11.73
CA VAL A 503 -38.93 -8.50 11.41
C VAL A 503 -38.83 -7.80 10.04
N PRO A 504 -39.73 -8.03 9.08
CA PRO A 504 -39.81 -7.24 7.85
C PRO A 504 -40.61 -5.96 8.09
N SER A 505 -40.20 -4.90 7.38
CA SER A 505 -40.88 -3.62 7.20
C SER A 505 -40.62 -2.48 8.22
N GLY A 506 -39.88 -1.49 7.77
CA GLY A 506 -40.17 -0.06 7.95
C GLY A 506 -39.80 0.54 9.31
N GLY A 507 -38.68 1.27 9.40
CA GLY A 507 -38.48 2.22 10.50
C GLY A 507 -37.01 2.49 10.84
N CYS A 508 -36.56 3.70 10.54
CA CYS A 508 -35.27 4.23 10.95
C CYS A 508 -35.04 4.15 12.46
N CYS A 509 -33.99 3.48 12.92
CA CYS A 509 -33.48 3.62 14.29
C CYS A 509 -32.27 4.52 14.32
N ALA A 510 -32.38 5.70 14.93
CA ALA A 510 -31.28 6.56 15.31
C ALA A 510 -30.52 5.97 16.51
N PRO A 511 -29.18 6.11 16.60
CA PRO A 511 -28.42 5.61 17.73
C PRO A 511 -28.65 6.47 18.98
N LYS A 512 -29.03 5.83 20.09
CA LYS A 512 -29.04 6.44 21.43
C LYS A 512 -27.60 6.65 21.88
N ARG A 513 -27.28 7.91 22.23
CA ARG A 513 -26.07 8.28 22.98
C ARG A 513 -26.17 7.71 24.39
N GLU A 514 -25.26 6.81 24.76
CA GLU A 514 -25.00 6.51 26.17
C GLU A 514 -24.12 7.58 26.78
N GLN A 515 -24.62 8.17 27.88
CA GLN A 515 -23.89 9.12 28.73
C GLN A 515 -22.94 8.35 29.63
N ALA A 516 -21.67 8.76 29.64
CA ALA A 516 -20.67 8.29 30.60
C ALA A 516 -21.00 8.81 32.03
N PRO A 517 -20.78 8.00 33.08
CA PRO A 517 -20.91 8.48 34.46
C PRO A 517 -19.69 9.31 34.86
N SER A 518 -19.94 10.46 35.48
CA SER A 518 -18.96 11.35 36.09
C SER A 518 -18.34 10.72 37.35
N PRO A 519 -17.07 10.94 37.64
CA PRO A 519 -16.48 10.54 38.92
C PRO A 519 -16.87 11.52 40.05
N ARG A 520 -17.34 10.99 41.16
CA ARG A 520 -17.39 11.71 42.46
C ARG A 520 -16.19 11.32 43.30
N CYS A 521 -15.59 12.39 43.84
CA CYS A 521 -14.64 12.50 44.96
C CYS A 521 -13.41 11.62 44.97
#